data_43e99b5cd021ea508b98bff0733e026c
#
_entry.id   43e99b5cd021ea508b98bff0733e026c
#
_cell.length_a   1.000
_cell.length_b   1.000
_cell.length_c   1.000
_cell.angle_alpha   90.00
_cell.angle_beta   90.00
_cell.angle_gamma   90.00
#
_symmetry.space_group_name_H-M   'P 1'
#
loop_
_entity.id
_entity.type
_entity.pdbx_description
1 polymer ?
#
loop_
_entity_poly.entity_id
_entity_poly.type
_entity_poly.pdbx_seq_one_letter_code
_entity_poly.pdbx_strand_id
1 'polypeptide(L)'
;MKYRLFILILFFLKNNSFFSQVNASFNADITVGCSPLVVNFTNTSTNSISFFWDFNNGSTSILNNPSAIYVNPGFYTIKLVANGASGSDSIISIDYIQVLDKPSASFSYNILSNCVNDNLIDFTNTSVGYTSSIWDFGNGDTTNSINSTYSYPISGNYPVTLVVYNSFGCSDDSTIGPLVINPTPILNAVTDSNFTCDSSYNFTFSGSSSNSVISNWEWFFGDGIYSSSSNSNIQYSYNSTGLFTPRVIATTINGCVDSINLNTINIIPKEDYSFSSNILSGCPPLDVNFTISPSNNIQNVTWNFDDGNIISGTASSNNQYISNGVYYPIATVESNNGCIQDVLFPNSISLSNAPIGTFNMSNFSGCPPLDVQFDVNTSVSNTFYIDFGDGSFGANSNSVSHTYNDNGTFNPTLTIIDSNNCQNNINMDTVLSGVSEIDFIASVNEGCASLEVNFLSTSNADTYYW
;
A
#
# COMPACT_ATOMS: atom_id res chain seq x y z
N MET A 1 106.06 -65.36 80.59
CA MET A 1 105.80 -64.36 79.55
C MET A 1 104.51 -64.66 78.80
N LYS A 2 103.49 -63.95 79.02
CA LYS A 2 102.18 -64.27 78.51
C LYS A 2 101.95 -63.42 77.25
N TYR A 3 101.70 -64.05 76.08
CA TYR A 3 101.20 -63.32 74.88
C TYR A 3 99.69 -63.42 74.87
N ARG A 4 99.03 -62.26 74.78
CA ARG A 4 97.60 -62.19 74.56
C ARG A 4 97.34 -61.99 73.02
N LEU A 5 96.60 -62.93 72.47
CA LEU A 5 96.14 -62.90 71.07
C LEU A 5 94.82 -62.08 70.99
N PHE A 6 94.87 -60.98 70.17
CA PHE A 6 93.68 -60.19 69.94
C PHE A 6 93.03 -60.71 68.68
N ILE A 7 91.80 -61.24 68.78
CA ILE A 7 90.98 -61.67 67.67
C ILE A 7 90.11 -60.44 67.26
N LEU A 8 90.32 -59.90 66.01
CA LEU A 8 89.53 -58.84 65.43
C LEU A 8 88.32 -59.48 64.74
N ILE A 9 87.11 -59.34 65.29
CA ILE A 9 85.87 -59.79 64.65
C ILE A 9 85.36 -58.67 63.76
N LEU A 10 85.47 -58.86 62.42
CA LEU A 10 84.87 -57.97 61.43
C LEU A 10 83.37 -58.28 61.34
N PHE A 11 82.53 -57.40 61.87
CA PHE A 11 81.08 -57.38 61.60
C PHE A 11 80.80 -56.85 60.18
N PHE A 12 80.46 -57.74 59.22
CA PHE A 12 79.85 -57.36 57.99
C PHE A 12 78.36 -56.99 58.25
N LEU A 13 78.06 -55.68 58.31
CA LEU A 13 76.71 -55.17 58.27
C LEU A 13 76.21 -55.37 56.86
N LYS A 14 75.42 -56.44 56.64
CA LYS A 14 74.65 -56.64 55.47
C LYS A 14 73.49 -55.61 55.53
N ASN A 15 73.62 -54.48 54.81
CA ASN A 15 72.48 -53.56 54.57
C ASN A 15 71.42 -54.35 53.79
N ASN A 16 70.52 -55.01 54.50
CA ASN A 16 69.28 -55.46 53.87
C ASN A 16 68.39 -54.22 53.62
N SER A 17 68.48 -53.63 52.43
CA SER A 17 67.46 -52.71 51.96
C SER A 17 66.18 -53.52 51.85
N PHE A 18 65.30 -53.38 52.82
CA PHE A 18 63.91 -53.82 52.70
C PHE A 18 63.21 -52.94 51.65
N PHE A 19 63.31 -53.34 50.39
CA PHE A 19 62.45 -52.76 49.41
C PHE A 19 61.01 -53.24 49.65
N SER A 20 60.09 -52.33 49.93
CA SER A 20 58.66 -52.64 50.04
C SER A 20 58.15 -53.22 48.70
N GLN A 21 57.40 -54.30 48.81
CA GLN A 21 56.86 -55.03 47.65
C GLN A 21 56.02 -54.04 46.74
N VAL A 22 56.21 -54.15 45.44
CA VAL A 22 55.36 -53.48 44.47
C VAL A 22 53.93 -54.03 44.59
N ASN A 23 52.95 -53.17 44.62
CA ASN A 23 51.51 -53.51 44.56
C ASN A 23 50.86 -52.80 43.48
N ALA A 24 50.37 -53.48 42.44
CA ALA A 24 49.67 -52.92 41.31
C ALA A 24 48.18 -52.65 41.66
N SER A 25 47.76 -51.43 41.47
CA SER A 25 46.36 -51.02 41.70
C SER A 25 45.97 -49.81 40.84
N PHE A 26 44.72 -49.77 40.43
CA PHE A 26 44.16 -48.63 39.62
C PHE A 26 42.67 -48.45 39.85
N ASN A 27 42.20 -47.32 39.46
CA ASN A 27 40.79 -47.00 39.34
C ASN A 27 40.51 -46.36 37.91
N ALA A 28 39.31 -46.50 37.47
CA ALA A 28 38.80 -45.75 36.28
C ALA A 28 37.77 -44.71 36.73
N ASP A 29 37.71 -43.62 36.03
CA ASP A 29 36.69 -42.56 36.24
C ASP A 29 35.28 -43.03 35.85
N ILE A 30 35.20 -43.95 34.88
CA ILE A 30 33.93 -44.55 34.40
C ILE A 30 34.24 -46.02 34.01
N THR A 31 33.34 -46.96 34.34
CA THR A 31 33.45 -48.34 33.96
C THR A 31 32.36 -48.84 33.02
N VAL A 32 31.29 -48.03 32.80
CA VAL A 32 30.19 -48.40 31.91
C VAL A 32 29.81 -47.13 31.13
N GLY A 33 29.68 -47.20 29.79
CA GLY A 33 29.24 -46.09 28.98
C GLY A 33 29.01 -46.47 27.52
N CYS A 34 28.49 -45.53 26.76
CA CYS A 34 28.15 -45.75 25.35
C CYS A 34 29.37 -45.59 24.44
N SER A 35 29.43 -46.37 23.38
CA SER A 35 30.44 -46.25 22.31
C SER A 35 30.28 -44.89 21.57
N PRO A 36 31.40 -44.19 21.25
CA PRO A 36 32.78 -44.41 21.74
C PRO A 36 32.96 -43.92 23.18
N LEU A 37 33.53 -44.78 24.07
CA LEU A 37 33.74 -44.48 25.46
C LEU A 37 35.20 -44.08 25.71
N VAL A 38 35.42 -42.91 26.27
CA VAL A 38 36.73 -42.46 26.76
C VAL A 38 36.80 -42.75 28.24
N VAL A 39 37.83 -43.48 28.66
CA VAL A 39 38.07 -43.86 30.07
C VAL A 39 39.43 -43.33 30.50
N ASN A 40 39.46 -42.60 31.64
CA ASN A 40 40.69 -42.15 32.27
C ASN A 40 41.05 -43.08 33.45
N PHE A 41 42.25 -43.64 33.40
CA PHE A 41 42.74 -44.50 34.44
C PHE A 41 43.64 -43.76 35.42
N THR A 42 43.38 -43.89 36.68
CA THR A 42 44.21 -43.37 37.76
C THR A 42 44.98 -44.51 38.39
N ASN A 43 46.28 -44.48 38.25
CA ASN A 43 47.19 -45.45 38.87
C ASN A 43 47.29 -45.18 40.38
N THR A 44 47.08 -46.23 41.17
CA THR A 44 47.17 -46.17 42.62
C THR A 44 48.21 -47.22 43.15
N SER A 45 49.07 -47.74 42.25
CA SER A 45 50.12 -48.65 42.58
C SER A 45 51.11 -48.03 43.54
N THR A 46 51.66 -48.87 44.44
CA THR A 46 52.67 -48.45 45.46
C THR A 46 54.00 -49.11 45.17
N ASN A 47 55.12 -48.41 45.54
CA ASN A 47 56.50 -48.85 45.38
C ASN A 47 56.94 -49.16 43.95
N SER A 48 56.25 -48.56 42.97
CA SER A 48 56.46 -48.68 41.51
C SER A 48 57.02 -47.41 40.86
N ILE A 49 57.82 -47.59 39.79
CA ILE A 49 58.51 -46.52 39.09
C ILE A 49 58.20 -46.49 37.58
N SER A 50 57.66 -47.63 37.06
CA SER A 50 57.22 -47.69 35.65
C SER A 50 56.03 -48.62 35.51
N PHE A 51 55.23 -48.34 34.43
CA PHE A 51 53.94 -48.96 34.21
C PHE A 51 53.84 -49.50 32.81
N PHE A 52 53.04 -50.55 32.64
CA PHE A 52 52.58 -50.99 31.32
C PHE A 52 51.11 -51.39 31.45
N TRP A 53 50.30 -50.68 30.62
CA TRP A 53 48.89 -50.93 30.56
C TRP A 53 48.53 -51.64 29.26
N ASP A 54 47.60 -52.58 29.37
CA ASP A 54 46.92 -53.19 28.24
C ASP A 54 45.43 -53.03 28.47
N PHE A 55 44.79 -52.29 27.52
CA PHE A 55 43.36 -51.93 27.61
C PHE A 55 42.44 -52.91 26.90
N ASN A 56 43.01 -54.01 26.32
CA ASN A 56 42.31 -55.05 25.58
C ASN A 56 41.45 -54.47 24.36
N ASN A 57 41.72 -53.30 23.94
CA ASN A 57 41.12 -52.63 22.75
C ASN A 57 42.12 -52.55 21.61
N GLY A 58 43.26 -53.24 21.69
CA GLY A 58 44.36 -53.13 20.74
C GLY A 58 45.36 -52.01 21.06
N SER A 59 45.16 -51.23 22.11
CA SER A 59 46.07 -50.18 22.54
C SER A 59 46.70 -50.48 23.87
N THR A 60 47.92 -49.98 24.11
CA THR A 60 48.71 -50.07 25.34
C THR A 60 49.24 -48.69 25.73
N SER A 61 49.70 -48.54 27.00
CA SER A 61 50.31 -47.31 27.48
C SER A 61 51.40 -47.60 28.53
N ILE A 62 52.36 -46.68 28.61
CA ILE A 62 53.40 -46.66 29.66
C ILE A 62 53.24 -45.43 30.58
N LEU A 63 52.22 -44.66 30.40
CA LEU A 63 51.95 -43.47 31.22
C LEU A 63 51.46 -43.83 32.60
N ASN A 64 51.72 -42.98 33.58
CA ASN A 64 51.26 -43.18 34.93
C ASN A 64 49.73 -43.22 35.02
N ASN A 65 49.09 -42.21 34.45
CA ASN A 65 47.64 -42.12 34.41
C ASN A 65 47.22 -41.97 32.94
N PRO A 66 46.97 -43.06 32.22
CA PRO A 66 46.58 -43.01 30.79
C PRO A 66 45.11 -42.86 30.62
N SER A 67 44.72 -42.52 29.39
CA SER A 67 43.33 -42.62 28.88
C SER A 67 43.29 -43.64 27.73
N ALA A 68 42.14 -44.29 27.57
CA ALA A 68 41.88 -45.23 26.48
C ALA A 68 40.48 -44.91 25.87
N ILE A 69 40.34 -45.07 24.54
CA ILE A 69 39.09 -44.91 23.81
C ILE A 69 38.62 -46.27 23.33
N TYR A 70 37.38 -46.61 23.65
CA TYR A 70 36.72 -47.84 23.23
C TYR A 70 35.65 -47.55 22.21
N VAL A 71 35.90 -47.89 20.97
CA VAL A 71 34.99 -47.59 19.83
C VAL A 71 33.99 -48.71 19.55
N ASN A 72 34.29 -49.93 19.93
CA ASN A 72 33.40 -51.07 19.71
C ASN A 72 32.67 -51.45 20.99
N PRO A 73 31.40 -51.82 20.92
CA PRO A 73 30.69 -52.37 22.07
C PRO A 73 31.31 -53.69 22.57
N GLY A 74 31.24 -53.93 23.87
CA GLY A 74 31.75 -55.15 24.47
C GLY A 74 32.29 -54.96 25.87
N PHE A 75 32.87 -56.01 26.41
CA PHE A 75 33.55 -56.04 27.72
C PHE A 75 35.05 -56.02 27.50
N TYR A 76 35.75 -55.21 28.27
CA TYR A 76 37.19 -55.07 28.16
C TYR A 76 37.86 -55.33 29.50
N THR A 77 38.86 -56.27 29.48
CA THR A 77 39.69 -56.59 30.60
C THR A 77 40.92 -55.70 30.66
N ILE A 78 41.17 -55.07 31.79
CA ILE A 78 42.27 -54.11 31.94
C ILE A 78 43.40 -54.78 32.69
N LYS A 79 44.61 -54.73 32.15
CA LYS A 79 45.81 -55.18 32.76
C LYS A 79 46.74 -53.99 33.00
N LEU A 80 47.22 -53.92 34.27
CA LEU A 80 48.31 -53.05 34.66
C LEU A 80 49.44 -53.86 35.18
N VAL A 81 50.65 -53.65 34.65
CA VAL A 81 51.92 -54.15 35.23
C VAL A 81 52.65 -52.95 35.81
N ALA A 82 53.00 -53.02 37.11
CA ALA A 82 53.74 -51.98 37.80
C ALA A 82 55.13 -52.56 38.17
N ASN A 83 56.17 -51.83 37.79
CA ASN A 83 57.57 -52.30 38.06
C ASN A 83 58.25 -51.35 39.06
N GLY A 84 58.97 -51.85 40.01
CA GLY A 84 59.73 -51.12 40.99
C GLY A 84 61.05 -51.76 41.36
N ALA A 85 61.76 -51.16 42.29
CA ALA A 85 63.09 -51.66 42.72
C ALA A 85 63.06 -53.04 43.34
N SER A 86 61.89 -53.50 43.85
CA SER A 86 61.70 -54.80 44.49
C SER A 86 61.15 -55.89 43.57
N GLY A 87 60.97 -55.61 42.30
CA GLY A 87 60.35 -56.52 41.30
C GLY A 87 59.15 -55.89 40.61
N SER A 88 58.26 -56.71 40.11
CA SER A 88 57.02 -56.26 39.40
C SER A 88 55.79 -56.95 40.01
N ASP A 89 54.67 -56.25 39.93
CA ASP A 89 53.38 -56.82 40.26
C ASP A 89 52.37 -56.47 39.10
N SER A 90 51.30 -57.21 39.01
CA SER A 90 50.31 -57.02 37.98
C SER A 90 48.91 -57.27 38.50
N ILE A 91 47.98 -56.43 38.07
CA ILE A 91 46.54 -56.59 38.29
C ILE A 91 45.82 -56.77 36.96
N ILE A 92 44.92 -57.73 36.90
CA ILE A 92 44.02 -57.97 35.76
C ILE A 92 42.59 -57.83 36.27
N SER A 93 41.89 -56.87 35.80
CA SER A 93 40.46 -56.64 36.06
C SER A 93 39.64 -57.14 34.88
N ILE A 94 39.06 -58.33 35.05
CA ILE A 94 38.27 -58.98 33.98
C ILE A 94 36.98 -58.27 33.81
N ASP A 95 36.59 -57.97 32.52
CA ASP A 95 35.36 -57.30 32.12
C ASP A 95 35.11 -55.98 32.87
N TYR A 96 36.21 -55.26 33.16
CA TYR A 96 36.19 -54.07 34.01
C TYR A 96 35.49 -52.85 33.33
N ILE A 97 35.64 -52.73 32.01
CA ILE A 97 34.98 -51.71 31.24
C ILE A 97 33.92 -52.38 30.38
N GLN A 98 32.68 -51.88 30.49
CA GLN A 98 31.54 -52.26 29.62
C GLN A 98 31.21 -51.14 28.69
N VAL A 99 31.39 -51.35 27.41
CA VAL A 99 30.98 -50.41 26.35
C VAL A 99 29.66 -50.85 25.75
N LEU A 100 28.68 -50.02 25.86
CA LEU A 100 27.34 -50.28 25.39
C LEU A 100 27.21 -49.86 23.91
N ASP A 101 26.43 -50.62 23.16
CA ASP A 101 26.06 -50.27 21.78
C ASP A 101 25.18 -49.02 21.78
N LYS A 102 25.30 -48.21 20.75
CA LYS A 102 24.40 -47.09 20.53
C LYS A 102 23.42 -47.39 19.39
N PRO A 103 22.24 -46.79 19.39
CA PRO A 103 21.36 -46.90 18.26
C PRO A 103 21.95 -46.18 17.04
N SER A 104 21.40 -46.41 15.86
CA SER A 104 21.71 -45.66 14.64
C SER A 104 20.50 -44.82 14.23
N ALA A 105 20.64 -43.52 14.31
CA ALA A 105 19.59 -42.56 13.93
C ALA A 105 19.50 -42.39 12.40
N SER A 106 18.31 -42.53 11.86
CA SER A 106 18.02 -42.29 10.44
C SER A 106 16.53 -41.99 10.26
N PHE A 107 16.20 -41.14 9.31
CA PHE A 107 14.81 -40.90 8.95
C PHE A 107 14.69 -40.44 7.51
N SER A 108 13.46 -40.51 6.99
CA SER A 108 13.05 -39.94 5.72
C SER A 108 11.88 -38.98 5.93
N TYR A 109 11.64 -38.11 5.00
CA TYR A 109 10.48 -37.25 5.01
C TYR A 109 9.85 -37.11 3.61
N ASN A 110 8.55 -36.80 3.58
CA ASN A 110 7.81 -36.48 2.37
C ASN A 110 7.13 -35.14 2.54
N ILE A 111 7.28 -34.25 1.56
CA ILE A 111 6.68 -32.93 1.52
C ILE A 111 5.89 -32.77 0.23
N LEU A 112 4.60 -32.46 0.36
CA LEU A 112 3.72 -32.22 -0.80
C LEU A 112 3.77 -30.76 -1.24
N SER A 113 3.87 -29.85 -0.29
CA SER A 113 4.02 -28.42 -0.49
C SER A 113 4.95 -27.84 0.57
N ASN A 114 5.80 -26.91 0.19
CA ASN A 114 6.68 -26.19 1.08
C ASN A 114 6.23 -24.75 1.37
N CYS A 115 4.94 -24.46 1.19
CA CYS A 115 4.36 -23.15 1.43
C CYS A 115 3.69 -23.08 2.81
N VAL A 116 3.85 -21.96 3.52
CA VAL A 116 3.08 -21.69 4.75
C VAL A 116 1.58 -21.92 4.46
N ASN A 117 0.87 -22.50 5.44
CA ASN A 117 -0.53 -22.90 5.39
C ASN A 117 -0.88 -24.17 4.59
N ASP A 118 0.07 -24.72 3.83
CA ASP A 118 -0.13 -25.95 3.03
C ASP A 118 1.06 -26.92 3.18
N ASN A 119 1.89 -26.77 4.20
CA ASN A 119 3.10 -27.56 4.41
C ASN A 119 2.86 -28.68 5.42
N LEU A 120 2.10 -29.70 5.07
CA LEU A 120 2.05 -30.91 5.87
C LEU A 120 3.20 -31.84 5.46
N ILE A 121 4.09 -32.15 6.41
CA ILE A 121 5.30 -32.93 6.18
C ILE A 121 5.23 -34.20 6.99
N ASP A 122 5.41 -35.33 6.34
CA ASP A 122 5.42 -36.64 6.97
C ASP A 122 6.88 -37.07 7.25
N PHE A 123 7.22 -37.27 8.50
CA PHE A 123 8.52 -37.77 8.95
C PHE A 123 8.40 -39.23 9.34
N THR A 124 9.22 -40.08 8.75
CA THR A 124 9.26 -41.51 9.01
C THR A 124 10.59 -41.87 9.63
N ASN A 125 10.57 -42.39 10.86
CA ASN A 125 11.74 -42.84 11.57
C ASN A 125 12.19 -44.23 11.00
N THR A 126 13.43 -44.28 10.51
CA THR A 126 14.06 -45.48 9.94
C THR A 126 15.26 -45.94 10.79
N SER A 127 15.40 -45.43 12.00
CA SER A 127 16.47 -45.77 12.94
C SER A 127 16.46 -47.21 13.35
N VAL A 128 17.62 -47.74 13.76
CA VAL A 128 17.80 -49.13 14.17
C VAL A 128 18.35 -49.19 15.60
N GLY A 129 17.91 -50.17 16.39
CA GLY A 129 18.43 -50.44 17.75
C GLY A 129 17.94 -49.46 18.82
N TYR A 130 16.87 -48.72 18.57
CA TYR A 130 16.31 -47.77 19.52
C TYR A 130 15.05 -48.27 20.23
N THR A 131 14.71 -47.65 21.34
CA THR A 131 13.50 -47.90 22.14
C THR A 131 12.64 -46.66 22.29
N SER A 132 13.23 -45.48 22.17
CA SER A 132 12.51 -44.19 22.20
C SER A 132 13.14 -43.17 21.24
N SER A 133 12.34 -42.17 20.82
CA SER A 133 12.76 -41.14 19.89
C SER A 133 12.21 -39.79 20.29
N ILE A 134 12.94 -38.74 19.97
CA ILE A 134 12.50 -37.33 20.09
C ILE A 134 12.80 -36.65 18.78
N TRP A 135 11.77 -36.03 18.22
CA TRP A 135 11.88 -35.12 17.09
C TRP A 135 12.03 -33.69 17.58
N ASP A 136 12.95 -32.95 17.00
CA ASP A 136 13.05 -31.50 17.09
C ASP A 136 12.87 -30.94 15.68
N PHE A 137 11.82 -30.10 15.49
CA PHE A 137 11.48 -29.54 14.20
C PHE A 137 12.25 -28.25 13.88
N GLY A 138 13.19 -27.83 14.72
CA GLY A 138 14.07 -26.71 14.50
C GLY A 138 13.44 -25.33 14.74
N ASN A 139 12.21 -25.30 15.27
CA ASN A 139 11.48 -24.06 15.64
C ASN A 139 11.17 -24.02 17.16
N GLY A 140 11.65 -24.98 17.92
CA GLY A 140 11.40 -25.18 19.36
C GLY A 140 10.30 -26.17 19.66
N ASP A 141 9.57 -26.67 18.69
CA ASP A 141 8.56 -27.70 18.87
C ASP A 141 9.22 -29.09 18.80
N THR A 142 8.80 -29.98 19.70
CA THR A 142 9.32 -31.34 19.79
C THR A 142 8.18 -32.36 19.96
N THR A 143 8.45 -33.62 19.59
CA THR A 143 7.54 -34.73 19.85
C THR A 143 8.31 -36.03 20.07
N ASN A 144 7.74 -36.96 20.84
CA ASN A 144 8.29 -38.29 21.10
C ASN A 144 7.59 -39.41 20.31
N SER A 145 6.79 -39.07 19.32
CA SER A 145 6.15 -40.04 18.44
C SER A 145 7.19 -40.83 17.63
N ILE A 146 6.89 -42.07 17.28
CA ILE A 146 7.78 -42.88 16.42
C ILE A 146 7.89 -42.20 15.04
N ASN A 147 6.75 -41.98 14.37
CA ASN A 147 6.65 -41.21 13.17
C ASN A 147 5.86 -39.92 13.49
N SER A 148 6.07 -38.88 12.78
CA SER A 148 5.40 -37.62 13.03
C SER A 148 4.95 -36.93 11.72
N THR A 149 3.84 -36.23 11.81
CA THR A 149 3.45 -35.22 10.80
C THR A 149 3.59 -33.86 11.44
N TYR A 150 4.15 -32.89 10.71
CA TYR A 150 4.35 -31.54 11.21
C TYR A 150 4.06 -30.50 10.13
N SER A 151 3.51 -29.34 10.55
CA SER A 151 3.24 -28.19 9.70
C SER A 151 3.81 -26.93 10.34
N TYR A 152 4.63 -26.20 9.59
CA TYR A 152 5.26 -24.98 10.06
C TYR A 152 4.32 -23.77 9.85
N PRO A 153 3.99 -23.03 10.92
CA PRO A 153 3.09 -21.89 10.85
C PRO A 153 3.74 -20.63 10.27
N ILE A 154 5.06 -20.60 10.18
CA ILE A 154 5.85 -19.46 9.74
C ILE A 154 6.86 -19.93 8.69
N SER A 155 7.12 -19.09 7.70
CA SER A 155 8.16 -19.32 6.71
C SER A 155 9.55 -19.24 7.35
N GLY A 156 10.46 -20.09 6.89
CA GLY A 156 11.80 -20.17 7.48
C GLY A 156 12.60 -21.33 6.97
N ASN A 157 13.79 -21.48 7.56
CA ASN A 157 14.71 -22.57 7.32
C ASN A 157 14.83 -23.38 8.61
N TYR A 158 14.35 -24.60 8.61
CA TYR A 158 14.23 -25.41 9.81
C TYR A 158 15.13 -26.67 9.71
N PRO A 159 16.22 -26.77 10.48
CA PRO A 159 16.95 -28.01 10.63
C PRO A 159 16.11 -28.98 11.46
N VAL A 160 15.77 -30.15 10.92
CA VAL A 160 15.02 -31.17 11.65
C VAL A 160 15.96 -32.20 12.17
N THR A 161 15.89 -32.48 13.47
CA THR A 161 16.73 -33.44 14.16
C THR A 161 15.88 -34.57 14.79
N LEU A 162 16.26 -35.79 14.54
CA LEU A 162 15.76 -36.95 15.23
C LEU A 162 16.84 -37.46 16.17
N VAL A 163 16.53 -37.47 17.46
CA VAL A 163 17.38 -38.13 18.51
C VAL A 163 16.72 -39.44 18.90
N VAL A 164 17.47 -40.51 18.90
CA VAL A 164 17.00 -41.84 19.32
C VAL A 164 17.82 -42.38 20.51
N TYR A 165 17.15 -43.10 21.36
CA TYR A 165 17.73 -43.70 22.56
C TYR A 165 17.45 -45.20 22.58
N ASN A 166 18.43 -46.02 23.05
CA ASN A 166 18.18 -47.43 23.34
C ASN A 166 17.81 -47.65 24.82
N SER A 167 17.56 -48.90 25.22
CA SER A 167 17.20 -49.28 26.59
C SER A 167 18.28 -49.01 27.63
N PHE A 168 19.51 -48.78 27.18
CA PHE A 168 20.65 -48.48 28.05
C PHE A 168 20.88 -46.97 28.22
N GLY A 169 20.10 -46.12 27.56
CA GLY A 169 20.24 -44.68 27.59
C GLY A 169 21.28 -44.12 26.61
N CYS A 170 21.87 -44.95 25.75
CA CYS A 170 22.74 -44.47 24.67
C CYS A 170 21.92 -43.84 23.57
N SER A 171 22.42 -42.72 23.05
CA SER A 171 21.74 -41.96 22.01
C SER A 171 22.56 -41.82 20.72
N ASP A 172 21.88 -41.58 19.66
CA ASP A 172 22.39 -41.10 18.37
C ASP A 172 21.43 -40.09 17.79
N ASP A 173 21.92 -39.22 16.94
CA ASP A 173 21.09 -38.20 16.27
C ASP A 173 21.32 -38.16 14.77
N SER A 174 20.30 -37.76 14.07
CA SER A 174 20.33 -37.50 12.63
C SER A 174 19.65 -36.18 12.36
N THR A 175 20.36 -35.28 11.69
CA THR A 175 19.84 -33.96 11.32
C THR A 175 19.86 -33.82 9.80
N ILE A 176 18.74 -33.39 9.21
CA ILE A 176 18.71 -32.97 7.82
C ILE A 176 19.08 -31.49 7.70
N GLY A 177 19.68 -31.11 6.55
CA GLY A 177 19.90 -29.71 6.20
C GLY A 177 18.57 -28.91 6.24
N PRO A 178 18.62 -27.58 6.28
CA PRO A 178 17.43 -26.81 6.58
C PRO A 178 16.30 -27.10 5.58
N LEU A 179 15.16 -27.49 6.13
CA LEU A 179 13.90 -27.61 5.41
C LEU A 179 13.39 -26.19 5.15
N VAL A 180 13.23 -25.82 3.88
CA VAL A 180 12.83 -24.47 3.48
C VAL A 180 11.31 -24.41 3.38
N ILE A 181 10.69 -23.59 4.21
CA ILE A 181 9.26 -23.28 4.14
C ILE A 181 9.10 -21.85 3.59
N ASN A 182 8.48 -21.74 2.45
CA ASN A 182 8.30 -20.49 1.74
C ASN A 182 7.07 -19.74 2.24
N PRO A 183 7.11 -18.41 2.26
CA PRO A 183 5.92 -17.63 2.59
C PRO A 183 4.88 -17.71 1.47
N THR A 184 3.61 -17.77 1.84
CA THR A 184 2.51 -17.41 0.92
C THR A 184 2.57 -15.92 0.61
N PRO A 185 2.26 -15.48 -0.61
CA PRO A 185 2.31 -14.06 -0.94
C PRO A 185 1.24 -13.27 -0.17
N ILE A 186 1.60 -12.09 0.32
CA ILE A 186 0.64 -11.12 0.88
C ILE A 186 0.28 -10.17 -0.25
N LEU A 187 -0.92 -10.34 -0.77
CA LEU A 187 -1.37 -9.65 -1.98
C LEU A 187 -2.08 -8.33 -1.66
N ASN A 188 -1.83 -7.36 -2.51
CA ASN A 188 -2.67 -6.20 -2.69
C ASN A 188 -3.02 -6.05 -4.16
N ALA A 189 -4.30 -5.84 -4.48
CA ALA A 189 -4.76 -5.66 -5.84
C ALA A 189 -5.84 -4.59 -5.89
N VAL A 190 -5.72 -3.70 -6.87
CA VAL A 190 -6.61 -2.56 -7.05
C VAL A 190 -6.97 -2.40 -8.53
N THR A 191 -8.07 -1.69 -8.77
CA THR A 191 -8.43 -1.17 -10.09
C THR A 191 -8.34 0.36 -10.07
N ASP A 192 -8.11 0.98 -11.21
CA ASP A 192 -8.10 2.44 -11.37
C ASP A 192 -9.49 3.05 -11.16
N SER A 193 -10.56 2.28 -11.38
CA SER A 193 -11.94 2.65 -11.08
C SER A 193 -12.75 1.42 -10.66
N ASN A 194 -13.79 1.65 -9.87
CA ASN A 194 -14.81 0.63 -9.56
C ASN A 194 -16.20 0.98 -10.11
N PHE A 195 -16.29 2.05 -10.88
CA PHE A 195 -17.52 2.53 -11.47
C PHE A 195 -17.26 3.18 -12.83
N THR A 196 -18.09 2.91 -13.80
CA THR A 196 -18.09 3.65 -15.07
C THR A 196 -19.48 3.63 -15.72
N CYS A 197 -19.76 4.66 -16.49
CA CYS A 197 -20.90 4.76 -17.37
C CYS A 197 -20.53 4.51 -18.83
N ASP A 198 -19.30 4.18 -19.08
CA ASP A 198 -18.80 3.90 -20.43
C ASP A 198 -18.47 2.41 -20.55
N SER A 199 -19.25 1.70 -21.38
CA SER A 199 -19.02 0.29 -21.67
C SER A 199 -17.71 0.03 -22.44
N SER A 200 -17.08 1.08 -22.98
CA SER A 200 -15.78 1.00 -23.64
C SER A 200 -14.60 1.34 -22.71
N TYR A 201 -14.87 1.62 -21.42
CA TYR A 201 -13.82 1.95 -20.47
C TYR A 201 -12.84 0.81 -20.31
N ASN A 202 -11.57 1.12 -20.40
CA ASN A 202 -10.48 0.14 -20.28
C ASN A 202 -9.92 0.21 -18.86
N PHE A 203 -10.34 -0.71 -18.00
CA PHE A 203 -9.90 -0.79 -16.62
C PHE A 203 -8.45 -1.25 -16.53
N THR A 204 -7.68 -0.61 -15.67
CA THR A 204 -6.32 -1.01 -15.33
C THR A 204 -6.32 -1.73 -14.00
N PHE A 205 -6.01 -3.02 -14.02
CA PHE A 205 -5.84 -3.85 -12.83
C PHE A 205 -4.37 -3.87 -12.45
N SER A 206 -4.07 -3.63 -11.18
CA SER A 206 -2.71 -3.59 -10.67
C SER A 206 -2.58 -4.47 -9.43
N GLY A 207 -1.60 -5.39 -9.46
CA GLY A 207 -1.30 -6.30 -8.36
C GLY A 207 0.08 -6.05 -7.78
N SER A 208 0.24 -6.32 -6.50
CA SER A 208 1.53 -6.30 -5.82
C SER A 208 1.57 -7.32 -4.69
N SER A 209 2.78 -7.75 -4.32
CA SER A 209 3.03 -8.55 -3.13
C SER A 209 4.09 -7.87 -2.27
N SER A 210 3.86 -7.84 -0.94
CA SER A 210 4.77 -7.17 -0.01
C SER A 210 5.90 -8.06 0.51
N ASN A 211 5.79 -9.38 0.36
CA ASN A 211 6.70 -10.33 0.98
C ASN A 211 7.30 -11.38 0.04
N SER A 212 6.88 -11.41 -1.24
CA SER A 212 7.28 -12.47 -2.17
C SER A 212 7.38 -11.97 -3.60
N VAL A 213 8.29 -12.55 -4.38
CA VAL A 213 8.38 -12.32 -5.82
C VAL A 213 7.36 -13.23 -6.51
N ILE A 214 6.49 -12.62 -7.31
CA ILE A 214 5.45 -13.32 -8.06
C ILE A 214 5.98 -13.70 -9.44
N SER A 215 5.76 -14.94 -9.83
CA SER A 215 6.08 -15.48 -11.16
C SER A 215 4.91 -15.41 -12.13
N ASN A 216 3.69 -15.51 -11.62
CA ASN A 216 2.49 -15.51 -12.44
C ASN A 216 1.31 -14.84 -11.72
N TRP A 217 0.54 -14.04 -12.47
CA TRP A 217 -0.71 -13.43 -12.06
C TRP A 217 -1.84 -13.97 -12.94
N GLU A 218 -2.91 -14.50 -12.34
CA GLU A 218 -4.11 -14.95 -13.04
C GLU A 218 -5.28 -14.05 -12.63
N TRP A 219 -5.70 -13.22 -13.56
CA TRP A 219 -6.79 -12.27 -13.38
C TRP A 219 -8.10 -12.85 -13.88
N PHE A 220 -9.08 -12.94 -13.02
CA PHE A 220 -10.47 -13.28 -13.32
C PHE A 220 -11.28 -12.00 -13.21
N PHE A 221 -11.96 -11.62 -14.30
CA PHE A 221 -12.63 -10.31 -14.35
C PHE A 221 -14.07 -10.34 -13.81
N GLY A 222 -14.60 -11.53 -13.50
CA GLY A 222 -15.94 -11.68 -12.95
C GLY A 222 -17.06 -11.83 -13.98
N ASP A 223 -16.73 -11.78 -15.25
CA ASP A 223 -17.64 -11.99 -16.39
C ASP A 223 -17.45 -13.35 -17.09
N GLY A 224 -16.62 -14.21 -16.49
CA GLY A 224 -16.24 -15.51 -17.01
C GLY A 224 -14.96 -15.52 -17.84
N ILE A 225 -14.36 -14.35 -18.10
CA ILE A 225 -13.08 -14.22 -18.78
C ILE A 225 -11.95 -14.15 -17.76
N TYR A 226 -10.81 -14.70 -18.12
CA TYR A 226 -9.58 -14.60 -17.31
C TYR A 226 -8.37 -14.36 -18.21
N SER A 227 -7.29 -13.88 -17.61
CA SER A 227 -6.00 -13.72 -18.26
C SER A 227 -4.88 -14.13 -17.30
N SER A 228 -3.82 -14.73 -17.85
CA SER A 228 -2.63 -15.13 -17.12
C SER A 228 -1.40 -14.39 -17.68
N SER A 229 -0.60 -13.80 -16.82
CA SER A 229 0.55 -12.99 -17.20
C SER A 229 1.63 -12.97 -16.12
N SER A 230 2.88 -12.81 -16.50
CA SER A 230 3.97 -12.48 -15.57
C SER A 230 3.93 -11.01 -15.11
N ASN A 231 3.19 -10.15 -15.83
CA ASN A 231 3.03 -8.75 -15.46
C ASN A 231 1.95 -8.59 -14.38
N SER A 232 2.26 -7.78 -13.38
CA SER A 232 1.33 -7.44 -12.30
C SER A 232 0.22 -6.49 -12.73
N ASN A 233 0.36 -5.83 -13.88
CA ASN A 233 -0.61 -4.88 -14.41
C ASN A 233 -1.21 -5.43 -15.71
N ILE A 234 -2.53 -5.31 -15.82
CA ILE A 234 -3.28 -5.70 -17.01
C ILE A 234 -4.41 -4.72 -17.28
N GLN A 235 -4.73 -4.53 -18.56
CA GLN A 235 -5.89 -3.75 -18.98
C GLN A 235 -6.99 -4.70 -19.47
N TYR A 236 -8.22 -4.37 -19.13
CA TYR A 236 -9.38 -5.14 -19.55
C TYR A 236 -10.61 -4.25 -19.72
N SER A 237 -11.36 -4.48 -20.80
CA SER A 237 -12.65 -3.81 -21.08
C SER A 237 -13.79 -4.83 -21.05
N TYR A 238 -14.84 -4.52 -20.31
CA TYR A 238 -16.03 -5.35 -20.27
C TYR A 238 -16.92 -5.07 -21.49
N ASN A 239 -17.53 -6.10 -22.04
CA ASN A 239 -18.41 -6.00 -23.20
C ASN A 239 -19.90 -5.83 -22.85
N SER A 240 -20.22 -5.75 -21.56
CA SER A 240 -21.59 -5.62 -21.07
C SER A 240 -21.67 -4.78 -19.82
N THR A 241 -22.83 -4.19 -19.57
CA THR A 241 -23.15 -3.51 -18.32
C THR A 241 -23.49 -4.52 -17.22
N GLY A 242 -23.25 -4.18 -15.98
CA GLY A 242 -23.52 -5.06 -14.84
C GLY A 242 -22.56 -4.86 -13.66
N LEU A 243 -22.67 -5.77 -12.70
CA LEU A 243 -21.79 -5.85 -11.53
C LEU A 243 -20.81 -7.00 -11.72
N PHE A 244 -19.53 -6.70 -11.67
CA PHE A 244 -18.46 -7.67 -11.83
C PHE A 244 -17.57 -7.66 -10.58
N THR A 245 -17.26 -8.84 -10.05
CA THR A 245 -16.35 -8.97 -8.90
C THR A 245 -15.06 -9.64 -9.36
N PRO A 246 -14.03 -8.86 -9.69
CA PRO A 246 -12.76 -9.40 -10.13
C PRO A 246 -12.03 -10.11 -8.99
N ARG A 247 -11.22 -11.10 -9.33
CA ARG A 247 -10.34 -11.83 -8.44
C ARG A 247 -8.99 -12.03 -9.11
N VAL A 248 -7.93 -11.97 -8.32
CA VAL A 248 -6.59 -12.33 -8.79
C VAL A 248 -6.03 -13.48 -7.96
N ILE A 249 -5.35 -14.39 -8.63
CA ILE A 249 -4.53 -15.46 -8.04
C ILE A 249 -3.08 -15.13 -8.41
N ALA A 250 -2.19 -15.16 -7.43
CA ALA A 250 -0.77 -14.94 -7.66
C ALA A 250 0.05 -16.14 -7.19
N THR A 251 0.96 -16.60 -8.06
CA THR A 251 1.88 -17.69 -7.79
C THR A 251 3.29 -17.15 -7.66
N THR A 252 3.98 -17.45 -6.55
CA THR A 252 5.37 -17.06 -6.34
C THR A 252 6.34 -17.89 -7.19
N ILE A 253 7.60 -17.46 -7.28
CA ILE A 253 8.66 -18.23 -7.94
C ILE A 253 8.90 -19.61 -7.29
N ASN A 254 8.50 -19.79 -6.03
CA ASN A 254 8.59 -21.04 -5.27
C ASN A 254 7.30 -21.87 -5.33
N GLY A 255 6.32 -21.47 -6.13
CA GLY A 255 5.05 -22.17 -6.33
C GLY A 255 3.97 -21.89 -5.26
N CYS A 256 4.22 -21.00 -4.30
CA CYS A 256 3.22 -20.65 -3.29
C CYS A 256 2.15 -19.73 -3.88
N VAL A 257 0.89 -20.03 -3.56
CA VAL A 257 -0.28 -19.39 -4.18
C VAL A 257 -1.12 -18.70 -3.11
N ASP A 258 -1.63 -17.53 -3.45
CA ASP A 258 -2.71 -16.87 -2.71
C ASP A 258 -3.62 -16.13 -3.68
N SER A 259 -4.77 -15.68 -3.19
CA SER A 259 -5.75 -14.99 -4.01
C SER A 259 -6.49 -13.92 -3.23
N ILE A 260 -6.85 -12.84 -3.92
CA ILE A 260 -7.64 -11.75 -3.36
C ILE A 260 -8.76 -11.35 -4.33
N ASN A 261 -9.94 -11.09 -3.79
CA ASN A 261 -11.03 -10.46 -4.54
C ASN A 261 -10.84 -8.94 -4.51
N LEU A 262 -11.08 -8.29 -5.63
CA LEU A 262 -11.10 -6.84 -5.75
C LEU A 262 -12.50 -6.31 -5.43
N ASN A 263 -12.60 -5.00 -5.32
CA ASN A 263 -13.89 -4.31 -5.21
C ASN A 263 -14.74 -4.60 -6.44
N THR A 264 -16.04 -4.73 -6.22
CA THR A 264 -17.00 -4.91 -7.31
C THR A 264 -16.98 -3.70 -8.24
N ILE A 265 -16.87 -3.95 -9.52
CA ILE A 265 -16.95 -2.97 -10.60
C ILE A 265 -18.41 -2.88 -11.03
N ASN A 266 -18.95 -1.66 -11.06
CA ASN A 266 -20.28 -1.37 -11.52
C ASN A 266 -20.24 -0.63 -12.85
N ILE A 267 -20.71 -1.27 -13.91
CA ILE A 267 -20.81 -0.68 -15.25
C ILE A 267 -22.29 -0.41 -15.57
N ILE A 268 -22.63 0.85 -15.64
CA ILE A 268 -24.00 1.31 -15.88
C ILE A 268 -24.11 1.79 -17.33
N PRO A 269 -25.20 1.51 -18.05
CA PRO A 269 -25.39 2.09 -19.38
C PRO A 269 -25.60 3.59 -19.28
N LYS A 270 -25.03 4.34 -20.22
CA LYS A 270 -25.41 5.72 -20.45
C LYS A 270 -26.86 5.78 -20.91
N GLU A 271 -27.57 6.77 -20.40
CA GLU A 271 -28.93 7.07 -20.86
C GLU A 271 -28.87 7.86 -22.18
N ASP A 272 -29.82 7.60 -23.06
CA ASP A 272 -30.00 8.39 -24.29
C ASP A 272 -30.87 9.61 -23.99
N TYR A 273 -30.25 10.76 -23.87
CA TYR A 273 -30.94 12.02 -23.66
C TYR A 273 -31.10 12.80 -24.97
N SER A 274 -32.29 13.38 -25.17
CA SER A 274 -32.53 14.34 -26.20
C SER A 274 -32.55 15.77 -25.63
N PHE A 275 -31.95 16.72 -26.34
CA PHE A 275 -31.87 18.12 -25.95
C PHE A 275 -32.69 18.95 -26.96
N SER A 276 -33.67 19.71 -26.48
CA SER A 276 -34.58 20.52 -27.33
C SER A 276 -34.75 21.92 -26.77
N SER A 277 -35.21 22.84 -27.62
CA SER A 277 -35.62 24.17 -27.24
C SER A 277 -36.96 24.55 -27.89
N ASN A 278 -37.62 25.57 -27.33
CA ASN A 278 -38.89 26.10 -27.88
C ASN A 278 -38.66 26.97 -29.11
N ILE A 279 -37.49 27.58 -29.29
CA ILE A 279 -37.14 28.49 -30.38
C ILE A 279 -35.67 28.35 -30.74
N LEU A 280 -35.29 28.55 -31.99
CA LEU A 280 -33.92 28.42 -32.49
C LEU A 280 -33.31 29.76 -32.96
N SER A 281 -34.13 30.78 -33.17
CA SER A 281 -33.63 32.05 -33.65
C SER A 281 -34.54 33.20 -33.22
N GLY A 282 -33.99 34.39 -33.12
CA GLY A 282 -34.71 35.60 -32.76
C GLY A 282 -33.80 36.80 -32.67
N CYS A 283 -34.32 37.83 -32.02
CA CYS A 283 -33.60 39.07 -31.75
C CYS A 283 -33.24 39.14 -30.27
N PRO A 284 -32.08 39.71 -29.90
CA PRO A 284 -31.78 40.01 -28.51
C PRO A 284 -32.73 41.10 -27.94
N PRO A 285 -33.15 40.97 -26.66
CA PRO A 285 -33.06 39.82 -25.81
C PRO A 285 -34.00 38.67 -26.23
N LEU A 286 -33.50 37.45 -26.33
CA LEU A 286 -34.28 36.27 -26.71
C LEU A 286 -34.37 35.31 -25.54
N ASP A 287 -35.59 35.05 -25.07
CA ASP A 287 -35.86 34.06 -24.04
C ASP A 287 -36.05 32.67 -24.69
N VAL A 288 -35.18 31.75 -24.34
CA VAL A 288 -35.19 30.38 -24.86
C VAL A 288 -35.39 29.39 -23.71
N ASN A 289 -36.40 28.53 -23.84
CA ASN A 289 -36.64 27.45 -22.91
C ASN A 289 -36.02 26.17 -23.45
N PHE A 290 -35.22 25.55 -22.66
CA PHE A 290 -34.50 24.29 -22.96
C PHE A 290 -35.05 23.13 -22.16
N THR A 291 -35.05 21.95 -22.75
CA THR A 291 -35.54 20.72 -22.10
C THR A 291 -34.68 19.52 -22.49
N ILE A 292 -34.31 18.71 -21.47
CA ILE A 292 -33.71 17.40 -21.61
C ILE A 292 -34.78 16.33 -21.38
N SER A 293 -34.81 15.30 -22.20
CA SER A 293 -35.77 14.19 -22.12
C SER A 293 -35.08 12.85 -22.40
N PRO A 294 -35.39 11.79 -21.68
CA PRO A 294 -36.35 11.71 -20.56
C PRO A 294 -35.84 12.37 -19.29
N SER A 295 -36.74 12.87 -18.43
CA SER A 295 -36.41 13.61 -17.21
C SER A 295 -36.45 12.75 -15.93
N ASN A 296 -36.94 11.53 -16.02
CA ASN A 296 -37.23 10.67 -14.86
C ASN A 296 -35.98 10.08 -14.17
N ASN A 297 -34.82 10.11 -14.83
CA ASN A 297 -33.56 9.60 -14.30
C ASN A 297 -32.48 10.67 -14.15
N ILE A 298 -32.88 11.95 -14.10
CA ILE A 298 -31.97 13.09 -13.97
C ILE A 298 -31.91 13.51 -12.50
N GLN A 299 -30.71 13.54 -11.93
CA GLN A 299 -30.43 14.10 -10.61
C GLN A 299 -30.18 15.60 -10.69
N ASN A 300 -29.35 16.01 -11.67
CA ASN A 300 -28.98 17.39 -11.88
C ASN A 300 -28.63 17.64 -13.35
N VAL A 301 -28.79 18.89 -13.82
CA VAL A 301 -28.29 19.32 -15.12
C VAL A 301 -27.52 20.61 -14.94
N THR A 302 -26.29 20.62 -15.42
CA THR A 302 -25.52 21.86 -15.56
C THR A 302 -25.66 22.36 -16.99
N TRP A 303 -26.35 23.49 -17.16
CA TRP A 303 -26.60 24.13 -18.41
C TRP A 303 -25.48 25.12 -18.72
N ASN A 304 -24.83 25.00 -19.85
CA ASN A 304 -23.92 25.98 -20.42
C ASN A 304 -24.55 26.48 -21.70
N PHE A 305 -24.99 27.75 -21.71
CA PHE A 305 -25.71 28.32 -22.82
C PHE A 305 -24.83 28.92 -23.92
N ASP A 306 -23.50 28.80 -23.75
CA ASP A 306 -22.48 29.33 -24.69
C ASP A 306 -22.44 30.88 -24.79
N ASP A 307 -23.11 31.54 -23.86
CA ASP A 307 -23.10 33.01 -23.75
C ASP A 307 -22.35 33.50 -22.49
N GLY A 308 -21.68 32.60 -21.80
CA GLY A 308 -21.00 32.82 -20.52
C GLY A 308 -21.88 32.52 -19.30
N ASN A 309 -23.18 32.25 -19.50
CA ASN A 309 -24.07 31.84 -18.42
C ASN A 309 -24.04 30.33 -18.24
N ILE A 310 -23.73 29.93 -17.00
CA ILE A 310 -23.71 28.51 -16.59
C ILE A 310 -24.55 28.40 -15.33
N ILE A 311 -25.56 27.53 -15.35
CA ILE A 311 -26.44 27.32 -14.21
C ILE A 311 -26.66 25.84 -13.98
N SER A 312 -26.94 25.47 -12.73
CA SER A 312 -27.35 24.10 -12.36
C SER A 312 -28.83 24.09 -12.02
N GLY A 313 -29.52 23.02 -12.42
CA GLY A 313 -30.96 22.93 -12.24
C GLY A 313 -31.52 21.55 -12.60
N THR A 314 -32.76 21.56 -13.01
CA THR A 314 -33.51 20.37 -13.42
C THR A 314 -33.43 20.13 -14.93
N ALA A 315 -34.17 19.15 -15.41
CA ALA A 315 -34.29 18.80 -16.85
C ALA A 315 -34.84 19.93 -17.74
N SER A 316 -35.29 21.04 -17.17
CA SER A 316 -35.76 22.20 -17.92
C SER A 316 -35.12 23.46 -17.37
N SER A 317 -34.74 24.37 -18.24
CA SER A 317 -34.15 25.63 -17.90
C SER A 317 -34.49 26.69 -18.96
N ASN A 318 -34.37 27.96 -18.59
CA ASN A 318 -34.46 29.05 -19.53
C ASN A 318 -33.19 29.89 -19.54
N ASN A 319 -32.88 30.48 -20.68
CA ASN A 319 -31.81 31.44 -20.82
C ASN A 319 -32.25 32.61 -21.69
N GLN A 320 -31.81 33.79 -21.32
CA GLN A 320 -32.03 34.99 -22.12
C GLN A 320 -30.71 35.38 -22.80
N TYR A 321 -30.71 35.30 -24.13
CA TYR A 321 -29.59 35.77 -24.95
C TYR A 321 -29.70 37.24 -25.21
N ILE A 322 -28.74 38.02 -24.78
CA ILE A 322 -28.77 39.48 -24.86
C ILE A 322 -27.87 40.04 -25.98
N SER A 323 -27.04 39.21 -26.61
CA SER A 323 -26.10 39.64 -27.65
C SER A 323 -26.33 38.88 -28.95
N ASN A 324 -25.98 39.50 -30.07
CA ASN A 324 -25.93 38.84 -31.36
C ASN A 324 -24.90 37.72 -31.32
N GLY A 325 -25.21 36.63 -31.97
CA GLY A 325 -24.31 35.51 -32.06
C GLY A 325 -25.00 34.24 -32.50
N VAL A 326 -24.20 33.22 -32.65
CA VAL A 326 -24.64 31.84 -32.81
C VAL A 326 -24.10 31.07 -31.63
N TYR A 327 -25.00 30.50 -30.86
CA TYR A 327 -24.70 29.82 -29.60
C TYR A 327 -24.95 28.31 -29.73
N TYR A 328 -24.07 27.52 -29.14
CA TYR A 328 -24.13 26.07 -29.14
C TYR A 328 -24.25 25.56 -27.68
N PRO A 329 -25.45 25.54 -27.11
CA PRO A 329 -25.66 25.14 -25.74
C PRO A 329 -25.24 23.68 -25.49
N ILE A 330 -24.72 23.43 -24.30
CA ILE A 330 -24.36 22.10 -23.83
C ILE A 330 -25.05 21.89 -22.49
N ALA A 331 -25.63 20.70 -22.31
CA ALA A 331 -26.17 20.28 -21.02
C ALA A 331 -25.35 19.12 -20.47
N THR A 332 -24.66 19.33 -19.37
CA THR A 332 -24.02 18.24 -18.63
C THR A 332 -25.06 17.65 -17.69
N VAL A 333 -25.50 16.42 -17.99
CA VAL A 333 -26.52 15.71 -17.24
C VAL A 333 -25.89 14.74 -16.27
N GLU A 334 -26.25 14.86 -15.01
CA GLU A 334 -25.95 13.89 -13.96
C GLU A 334 -27.21 13.05 -13.70
N SER A 335 -27.13 11.74 -13.95
CA SER A 335 -28.24 10.82 -13.71
C SER A 335 -28.32 10.38 -12.25
N ASN A 336 -29.47 9.86 -11.82
CA ASN A 336 -29.65 9.28 -10.47
C ASN A 336 -28.69 8.12 -10.17
N ASN A 337 -28.11 7.50 -11.18
CA ASN A 337 -27.12 6.43 -11.07
C ASN A 337 -25.67 6.97 -10.96
N GLY A 338 -25.48 8.28 -10.95
CA GLY A 338 -24.18 8.93 -10.87
C GLY A 338 -23.43 9.04 -12.21
N CYS A 339 -24.08 8.72 -13.32
CA CYS A 339 -23.52 8.92 -14.65
C CYS A 339 -23.56 10.39 -15.03
N ILE A 340 -22.42 10.92 -15.47
CA ILE A 340 -22.29 12.27 -15.98
C ILE A 340 -22.00 12.20 -17.48
N GLN A 341 -22.76 12.93 -18.28
CA GLN A 341 -22.53 13.02 -19.72
C GLN A 341 -22.92 14.38 -20.26
N ASP A 342 -22.19 14.82 -21.27
CA ASP A 342 -22.55 16.02 -22.05
C ASP A 342 -23.53 15.63 -23.14
N VAL A 343 -24.65 16.36 -23.17
CA VAL A 343 -25.68 16.28 -24.20
C VAL A 343 -25.56 17.53 -25.03
N LEU A 344 -25.12 17.38 -26.24
CA LEU A 344 -24.97 18.50 -27.17
C LEU A 344 -26.32 18.90 -27.72
N PHE A 345 -26.59 20.20 -27.76
CA PHE A 345 -27.77 20.73 -28.47
C PHE A 345 -27.63 20.40 -29.96
N PRO A 346 -28.64 19.76 -30.59
CA PRO A 346 -28.51 19.30 -31.98
C PRO A 346 -28.52 20.44 -33.01
N ASN A 347 -28.88 21.64 -32.60
CA ASN A 347 -28.96 22.82 -33.41
C ASN A 347 -28.09 23.94 -32.82
N SER A 348 -28.24 25.15 -33.30
CA SER A 348 -27.72 26.37 -32.69
C SER A 348 -28.86 27.34 -32.38
N ILE A 349 -28.63 28.22 -31.40
CA ILE A 349 -29.49 29.38 -31.17
C ILE A 349 -28.84 30.58 -31.89
N SER A 350 -29.54 31.14 -32.85
CA SER A 350 -28.99 32.18 -33.69
C SER A 350 -29.73 33.51 -33.45
N LEU A 351 -28.99 34.51 -33.01
CA LEU A 351 -29.47 35.90 -32.88
C LEU A 351 -28.77 36.76 -33.91
N SER A 352 -29.57 37.35 -34.75
CA SER A 352 -29.07 38.20 -35.82
C SER A 352 -29.87 39.48 -35.91
N ASN A 353 -29.28 40.47 -36.54
CA ASN A 353 -29.96 41.76 -36.87
C ASN A 353 -30.48 42.50 -35.64
N ALA A 354 -29.82 42.45 -34.48
CA ALA A 354 -30.09 43.44 -33.45
C ALA A 354 -29.83 44.84 -34.01
N PRO A 355 -30.79 45.77 -33.90
CA PRO A 355 -30.62 47.14 -34.44
C PRO A 355 -29.42 47.79 -33.73
N ILE A 356 -28.59 48.44 -34.52
CA ILE A 356 -27.41 49.14 -33.97
C ILE A 356 -27.72 50.69 -34.05
N GLY A 357 -27.23 51.37 -33.04
CA GLY A 357 -27.25 52.79 -32.97
C GLY A 357 -26.15 53.33 -32.08
N THR A 358 -25.87 54.59 -32.24
CA THR A 358 -24.93 55.30 -31.35
C THR A 358 -25.67 56.51 -30.78
N PHE A 359 -25.23 56.99 -29.66
CA PHE A 359 -25.74 58.17 -29.00
C PHE A 359 -24.58 59.05 -28.52
N ASN A 360 -24.88 60.38 -28.45
CA ASN A 360 -24.06 61.33 -27.70
C ASN A 360 -24.95 62.02 -26.67
N MET A 361 -24.41 62.31 -25.51
CA MET A 361 -25.03 63.09 -24.48
C MET A 361 -24.18 64.33 -24.20
N SER A 362 -24.82 65.50 -24.04
CA SER A 362 -24.15 66.69 -23.55
C SER A 362 -24.56 66.95 -22.09
N ASN A 363 -23.65 67.49 -21.28
CA ASN A 363 -23.95 67.99 -19.93
C ASN A 363 -24.59 66.97 -19.00
N PHE A 364 -24.07 65.75 -18.98
CA PHE A 364 -24.60 64.61 -18.17
C PHE A 364 -24.30 64.73 -16.69
N SER A 365 -23.68 65.80 -16.22
CA SER A 365 -23.47 66.08 -14.79
C SER A 365 -23.62 67.57 -14.50
N GLY A 366 -24.31 67.89 -13.43
CA GLY A 366 -24.53 69.31 -13.04
C GLY A 366 -25.60 69.49 -11.96
N CYS A 367 -25.85 70.73 -11.56
CA CYS A 367 -26.94 71.05 -10.62
C CYS A 367 -28.29 71.14 -11.36
N PRO A 368 -29.39 70.64 -10.72
CA PRO A 368 -30.71 70.78 -11.29
C PRO A 368 -31.17 72.28 -11.31
N PRO A 369 -32.00 72.70 -12.29
CA PRO A 369 -32.45 71.88 -13.42
C PRO A 369 -31.33 71.62 -14.43
N LEU A 370 -31.05 70.30 -14.74
CA LEU A 370 -29.95 69.84 -15.62
C LEU A 370 -30.55 69.46 -16.97
N ASP A 371 -30.24 70.31 -18.00
CA ASP A 371 -30.66 70.09 -19.39
C ASP A 371 -29.60 69.16 -20.06
N VAL A 372 -30.00 67.95 -20.46
CA VAL A 372 -29.19 67.00 -21.19
C VAL A 372 -29.72 66.86 -22.62
N GLN A 373 -28.82 67.01 -23.58
CA GLN A 373 -29.12 66.77 -24.99
C GLN A 373 -28.70 65.33 -25.33
N PHE A 374 -29.61 64.55 -25.87
CA PHE A 374 -29.43 63.20 -26.37
C PHE A 374 -29.48 63.21 -27.90
N ASP A 375 -28.34 62.87 -28.52
CA ASP A 375 -28.27 62.75 -30.00
C ASP A 375 -28.10 61.24 -30.34
N VAL A 376 -29.09 60.72 -31.06
CA VAL A 376 -29.17 59.28 -31.43
C VAL A 376 -28.92 59.14 -32.93
N ASN A 377 -28.00 58.21 -33.26
CA ASN A 377 -27.74 57.83 -34.64
C ASN A 377 -28.01 56.33 -34.81
N THR A 378 -29.03 56.00 -35.60
CA THR A 378 -29.43 54.65 -35.93
C THR A 378 -29.79 54.52 -37.39
N SER A 379 -29.97 53.33 -37.94
CA SER A 379 -30.41 53.13 -39.30
C SER A 379 -31.84 53.72 -39.52
N VAL A 380 -32.08 54.24 -40.63
CA VAL A 380 -33.37 54.99 -40.97
C VAL A 380 -34.62 54.09 -40.87
N SER A 381 -34.49 52.77 -40.79
CA SER A 381 -35.63 51.87 -40.71
C SER A 381 -35.94 51.42 -39.23
N ASN A 382 -35.16 51.90 -38.27
CA ASN A 382 -35.37 51.54 -36.87
C ASN A 382 -36.26 52.60 -36.18
N THR A 383 -37.10 52.11 -35.26
CA THR A 383 -37.78 52.98 -34.28
C THR A 383 -36.96 52.94 -32.98
N PHE A 384 -37.00 54.00 -32.18
CA PHE A 384 -36.33 54.03 -30.91
C PHE A 384 -37.07 54.95 -29.92
N TYR A 385 -36.82 54.72 -28.63
CA TYR A 385 -37.20 55.59 -27.54
C TYR A 385 -36.08 55.60 -26.46
N ILE A 386 -36.05 56.68 -25.69
CA ILE A 386 -35.14 56.85 -24.55
C ILE A 386 -36.00 56.85 -23.29
N ASP A 387 -35.67 55.99 -22.36
CA ASP A 387 -36.07 56.11 -20.98
C ASP A 387 -34.99 56.95 -20.27
N PHE A 388 -35.38 58.11 -19.74
CA PHE A 388 -34.41 59.01 -19.09
C PHE A 388 -34.03 58.61 -17.67
N GLY A 389 -34.63 57.52 -17.10
CA GLY A 389 -34.32 57.01 -15.78
C GLY A 389 -34.97 57.77 -14.62
N ASP A 390 -35.77 58.78 -14.90
CA ASP A 390 -36.58 59.60 -13.99
C ASP A 390 -38.07 59.29 -14.08
N GLY A 391 -38.44 58.25 -14.86
CA GLY A 391 -39.85 57.91 -15.18
C GLY A 391 -40.44 58.58 -16.39
N SER A 392 -39.69 59.39 -17.12
CA SER A 392 -40.08 60.01 -18.35
C SER A 392 -39.42 59.38 -19.59
N PHE A 393 -40.02 59.55 -20.76
CA PHE A 393 -39.60 58.93 -22.01
C PHE A 393 -39.54 59.95 -23.17
N GLY A 394 -38.57 59.79 -24.03
CA GLY A 394 -38.44 60.52 -25.30
C GLY A 394 -38.46 59.52 -26.46
N ALA A 395 -39.14 59.92 -27.59
CA ALA A 395 -39.34 59.01 -28.71
C ALA A 395 -39.02 59.64 -30.04
N ASN A 396 -38.44 58.87 -30.95
CA ASN A 396 -38.35 59.00 -32.41
C ASN A 396 -37.83 60.32 -32.96
N SER A 397 -36.94 61.02 -32.27
CA SER A 397 -36.18 62.16 -32.79
C SER A 397 -34.70 61.92 -32.62
N ASN A 398 -33.92 62.09 -33.70
CA ASN A 398 -32.46 61.85 -33.63
C ASN A 398 -31.72 62.76 -32.64
N SER A 399 -32.45 63.83 -32.17
CA SER A 399 -31.94 64.77 -31.17
C SER A 399 -33.06 65.10 -30.19
N VAL A 400 -32.88 64.76 -28.88
CA VAL A 400 -33.88 64.95 -27.83
C VAL A 400 -33.23 65.67 -26.66
N SER A 401 -33.88 66.73 -26.17
CA SER A 401 -33.45 67.36 -24.91
C SER A 401 -34.38 66.97 -23.79
N HIS A 402 -33.81 66.68 -22.63
CA HIS A 402 -34.51 66.34 -21.39
C HIS A 402 -33.94 67.12 -20.20
N THR A 403 -34.80 67.61 -19.33
CA THR A 403 -34.44 68.41 -18.16
C THR A 403 -34.67 67.62 -16.89
N TYR A 404 -33.62 67.32 -16.16
CA TYR A 404 -33.67 66.69 -14.82
C TYR A 404 -33.84 67.76 -13.76
N ASN A 405 -35.01 67.82 -13.13
CA ASN A 405 -35.37 68.81 -12.14
C ASN A 405 -34.98 68.43 -10.69
N ASP A 406 -34.80 67.17 -10.44
CA ASP A 406 -34.51 66.67 -9.11
C ASP A 406 -33.02 66.26 -8.95
N ASN A 407 -32.54 66.31 -7.70
CA ASN A 407 -31.24 65.73 -7.38
C ASN A 407 -31.34 64.22 -7.49
N GLY A 408 -30.41 63.63 -8.18
CA GLY A 408 -30.40 62.17 -8.31
C GLY A 408 -29.31 61.64 -9.23
N THR A 409 -29.21 60.33 -9.23
CA THR A 409 -28.43 59.55 -10.17
C THR A 409 -29.39 58.85 -11.10
N PHE A 410 -29.40 59.25 -12.37
CA PHE A 410 -30.29 58.67 -13.37
C PHE A 410 -29.48 57.83 -14.36
N ASN A 411 -30.05 56.70 -14.78
CA ASN A 411 -29.40 55.77 -15.70
C ASN A 411 -30.26 55.70 -17.00
N PRO A 412 -30.05 56.60 -17.96
CA PRO A 412 -30.81 56.59 -19.14
C PRO A 412 -30.56 55.36 -20.02
N THR A 413 -31.58 54.85 -20.68
CA THR A 413 -31.50 53.68 -21.55
C THR A 413 -32.10 53.99 -22.90
N LEU A 414 -31.36 53.77 -24.00
CA LEU A 414 -31.86 53.86 -25.38
C LEU A 414 -32.35 52.47 -25.81
N THR A 415 -33.60 52.37 -26.19
CA THR A 415 -34.20 51.19 -26.82
C THR A 415 -34.35 51.42 -28.31
N ILE A 416 -33.69 50.58 -29.12
CA ILE A 416 -33.85 50.65 -30.60
C ILE A 416 -34.59 49.37 -31.01
N ILE A 417 -35.60 49.57 -31.91
CA ILE A 417 -36.43 48.45 -32.39
C ILE A 417 -36.39 48.52 -33.91
N ASP A 418 -36.06 47.41 -34.56
CA ASP A 418 -36.08 47.33 -36.02
C ASP A 418 -37.47 46.99 -36.58
N SER A 419 -37.57 46.87 -37.89
CA SER A 419 -38.80 46.48 -38.56
C SER A 419 -39.30 45.09 -38.27
N ASN A 420 -38.45 44.24 -37.65
CA ASN A 420 -38.76 42.88 -37.24
C ASN A 420 -39.06 42.79 -35.75
N ASN A 421 -39.22 43.89 -35.03
CA ASN A 421 -39.38 44.03 -33.60
C ASN A 421 -38.11 43.49 -32.82
N CYS A 422 -36.95 43.41 -33.47
CA CYS A 422 -35.72 43.22 -32.76
C CYS A 422 -35.39 44.45 -31.93
N GLN A 423 -35.31 44.28 -30.65
CA GLN A 423 -35.07 45.35 -29.71
C GLN A 423 -33.60 45.27 -29.18
N ASN A 424 -32.97 46.44 -29.17
CA ASN A 424 -31.67 46.65 -28.57
C ASN A 424 -31.78 47.77 -27.52
N ASN A 425 -31.43 47.40 -26.27
CA ASN A 425 -31.37 48.32 -25.14
C ASN A 425 -29.90 48.68 -24.88
N ILE A 426 -29.60 49.97 -24.93
CA ILE A 426 -28.27 50.51 -24.73
C ILE A 426 -28.29 51.38 -23.47
N ASN A 427 -27.58 50.97 -22.44
CA ASN A 427 -27.37 51.80 -21.26
C ASN A 427 -26.49 52.98 -21.65
N MET A 428 -26.94 54.17 -21.34
CA MET A 428 -26.20 55.39 -21.53
C MET A 428 -25.32 55.70 -20.30
N ASP A 429 -24.49 56.72 -20.40
CA ASP A 429 -23.72 57.18 -19.25
C ASP A 429 -24.68 57.73 -18.17
N THR A 430 -24.30 57.51 -16.93
CA THR A 430 -25.07 57.92 -15.79
C THR A 430 -25.18 59.47 -15.75
N VAL A 431 -26.41 60.00 -15.67
CA VAL A 431 -26.64 61.40 -15.43
C VAL A 431 -26.63 61.69 -13.93
N LEU A 432 -25.71 62.55 -13.52
CA LEU A 432 -25.58 63.00 -12.15
C LEU A 432 -26.21 64.42 -12.01
N SER A 433 -27.49 64.51 -11.61
CA SER A 433 -28.17 65.76 -11.30
C SER A 433 -28.07 66.09 -9.82
N GLY A 434 -27.26 67.08 -9.49
CA GLY A 434 -26.99 67.45 -8.10
C GLY A 434 -25.82 66.68 -7.44
N VAL A 435 -25.61 67.01 -6.18
CA VAL A 435 -24.62 66.27 -5.37
C VAL A 435 -25.15 64.88 -5.10
N SER A 436 -24.55 63.87 -5.66
CA SER A 436 -24.85 62.50 -5.27
C SER A 436 -24.58 62.36 -3.76
N GLU A 437 -25.55 61.89 -3.01
CA GLU A 437 -25.31 61.42 -1.63
C GLU A 437 -24.47 60.13 -1.65
N ILE A 438 -23.33 60.23 -2.29
CA ILE A 438 -22.31 59.25 -2.03
C ILE A 438 -21.67 59.68 -0.71
N ASP A 439 -21.40 58.74 0.21
CA ASP A 439 -20.77 59.01 1.49
C ASP A 439 -19.33 59.53 1.33
N PHE A 440 -19.20 60.77 0.89
CA PHE A 440 -17.93 61.46 0.86
C PHE A 440 -18.12 62.94 1.23
N ILE A 441 -17.07 63.49 1.82
CA ILE A 441 -17.01 64.92 2.13
C ILE A 441 -16.22 65.61 1.02
N ALA A 442 -16.84 66.53 0.36
CA ALA A 442 -16.17 67.41 -0.57
C ALA A 442 -15.56 68.60 0.21
N SER A 443 -14.35 69.01 -0.15
CA SER A 443 -13.70 70.15 0.46
C SER A 443 -14.49 71.47 0.23
N VAL A 444 -15.39 71.50 -0.76
CA VAL A 444 -16.27 72.60 -1.10
C VAL A 444 -17.61 72.01 -1.58
N ASN A 445 -18.74 72.53 -1.08
CA ASN A 445 -20.05 72.00 -1.37
C ASN A 445 -20.81 72.82 -2.48
N GLU A 446 -20.28 73.91 -2.85
CA GLU A 446 -20.96 74.84 -3.86
C GLU A 446 -19.88 75.55 -4.68
N GLY A 447 -20.11 75.68 -5.98
CA GLY A 447 -19.27 76.43 -6.90
C GLY A 447 -19.67 76.27 -8.35
N CYS A 448 -19.43 77.34 -9.12
CA CYS A 448 -19.56 77.33 -10.59
C CYS A 448 -18.21 77.05 -11.22
N ALA A 449 -18.17 76.64 -12.45
CA ALA A 449 -17.03 76.16 -13.29
C ALA A 449 -15.62 76.51 -12.85
N SER A 450 -14.69 75.48 -12.94
CA SER A 450 -13.28 75.40 -12.47
C SER A 450 -13.07 75.32 -10.96
N LEU A 451 -13.98 74.65 -10.23
CA LEU A 451 -13.84 74.43 -8.85
C LEU A 451 -12.90 73.19 -8.63
N GLU A 452 -11.79 73.35 -7.98
CA GLU A 452 -10.95 72.26 -7.50
C GLU A 452 -11.57 71.69 -6.20
N VAL A 453 -12.09 70.51 -6.26
CA VAL A 453 -12.75 69.85 -5.14
C VAL A 453 -11.96 68.65 -4.74
N ASN A 454 -11.51 68.64 -3.53
CA ASN A 454 -10.93 67.41 -2.92
C ASN A 454 -12.06 66.63 -2.29
N PHE A 455 -12.23 65.41 -2.75
CA PHE A 455 -13.20 64.46 -2.21
C PHE A 455 -12.51 63.53 -1.21
N LEU A 456 -13.05 63.53 -0.02
CA LEU A 456 -12.65 62.52 1.01
C LEU A 456 -13.81 61.56 1.17
N SER A 457 -13.61 60.32 0.76
CA SER A 457 -14.60 59.28 1.02
C SER A 457 -14.74 59.04 2.50
N THR A 458 -15.96 59.05 3.00
CA THR A 458 -16.31 58.67 4.36
C THR A 458 -16.99 57.28 4.39
N SER A 459 -17.12 56.64 3.22
CA SER A 459 -17.66 55.28 3.13
C SER A 459 -16.57 54.23 3.30
N ASN A 460 -16.95 53.07 3.81
CA ASN A 460 -16.05 51.93 4.02
C ASN A 460 -15.99 50.98 2.80
N ALA A 461 -16.04 51.52 1.60
CA ALA A 461 -15.95 50.70 0.41
C ALA A 461 -14.49 50.31 0.09
N ASP A 462 -14.26 49.08 -0.29
CA ASP A 462 -12.94 48.55 -0.62
C ASP A 462 -12.37 49.05 -1.94
N THR A 463 -13.21 49.62 -2.82
CA THR A 463 -12.86 50.20 -4.15
C THR A 463 -13.70 51.42 -4.48
N TYR A 464 -13.06 52.49 -4.93
CA TYR A 464 -13.67 53.72 -5.38
C TYR A 464 -13.29 53.96 -6.84
N TYR A 465 -14.25 54.31 -7.69
CA TYR A 465 -14.04 54.83 -9.04
C TYR A 465 -14.42 56.30 -9.05
N TRP A 466 -13.45 57.14 -9.26
CA TRP A 466 -13.62 58.63 -9.33
C TRP A 466 -13.70 59.05 -10.78
#